data_9c6d1493c8004ad7dff3502fbae9eaa7
#
_entry.id   9c6d1493c8004ad7dff3502fbae9eaa7
#
_cell.length_a   1.000
_cell.length_b   1.000
_cell.length_c   1.000
_cell.angle_alpha   90.00
_cell.angle_beta   90.00
_cell.angle_gamma   90.00
#
_symmetry.space_group_name_H-M   'P 1'
#
loop_
_entity.id
_entity.type
_entity.pdbx_description
1 polymer ?
#
loop_
_entity_poly.entity_id
_entity_poly.type
_entity_poly.pdbx_seq_one_letter_code
_entity_poly.pdbx_strand_id
1 'polypeptide(L)'
;MKIIPAIDIIGGKCVRLTQGNYGQCKIYSANPLEMARLFEEAGLDRLHLVDLDGAKASGVVNWAVLETICKHTRLSVDFGGGVKTDEDMRRVFEAGADYACIGSIAQTNPEQTAEWLEKYGYERVIIGADVWNTKVCIQGWKKVTDTTIFQLIESYR
;
A
#
# COMPACT_ATOMS: atom_id res chain seq x y z
N MET A 1 -13.30 -5.49 -17.08
CA MET A 1 -13.18 -4.95 -15.72
C MET A 1 -12.19 -5.82 -14.97
N LYS A 2 -11.21 -5.23 -14.28
CA LYS A 2 -10.24 -5.99 -13.46
C LYS A 2 -10.58 -5.77 -11.98
N ILE A 3 -10.71 -6.86 -11.22
CA ILE A 3 -10.94 -6.82 -9.77
C ILE A 3 -9.60 -7.02 -9.09
N ILE A 4 -9.24 -6.13 -8.17
CA ILE A 4 -8.05 -6.22 -7.34
C ILE A 4 -8.54 -6.32 -5.90
N PRO A 5 -8.45 -7.50 -5.25
CA PRO A 5 -8.79 -7.64 -3.84
C PRO A 5 -7.75 -6.95 -2.98
N ALA A 6 -8.15 -6.53 -1.78
CA ALA A 6 -7.27 -5.91 -0.81
C ALA A 6 -7.21 -6.72 0.50
N ILE A 7 -6.02 -6.80 1.08
CA ILE A 7 -5.78 -7.31 2.43
C ILE A 7 -5.10 -6.22 3.24
N ASP A 8 -5.75 -5.77 4.30
CA ASP A 8 -5.17 -4.89 5.30
C ASP A 8 -4.56 -5.73 6.42
N ILE A 9 -3.35 -5.39 6.87
CA ILE A 9 -2.60 -6.12 7.89
C ILE A 9 -2.40 -5.28 9.14
N ILE A 10 -2.75 -5.88 10.30
CA ILE A 10 -2.34 -5.39 11.62
C ILE A 10 -1.87 -6.60 12.44
N GLY A 11 -0.65 -6.53 13.01
CA GLY A 11 -0.08 -7.59 13.82
C GLY A 11 0.00 -8.93 13.09
N GLY A 12 0.29 -8.90 11.79
CA GLY A 12 0.38 -10.10 10.94
C GLY A 12 -0.96 -10.76 10.61
N LYS A 13 -2.10 -10.11 10.87
CA LYS A 13 -3.45 -10.64 10.63
C LYS A 13 -4.22 -9.79 9.64
N CYS A 14 -5.13 -10.44 8.90
CA CYS A 14 -6.06 -9.75 8.02
C CYS A 14 -7.14 -9.02 8.80
N VAL A 15 -7.27 -7.74 8.57
CA VAL A 15 -8.21 -6.89 9.30
C VAL A 15 -9.07 -6.03 8.38
N ARG A 16 -10.09 -5.42 8.94
CA ARG A 16 -10.87 -4.34 8.34
C ARG A 16 -11.06 -3.24 9.36
N LEU A 17 -10.70 -2.03 9.00
CA LEU A 17 -11.02 -0.84 9.77
C LEU A 17 -12.36 -0.24 9.30
N THR A 18 -13.16 0.24 10.24
CA THR A 18 -14.34 1.05 9.90
C THR A 18 -13.89 2.50 9.73
N GLN A 19 -13.99 3.03 8.51
CA GLN A 19 -13.60 4.42 8.18
C GLN A 19 -12.16 4.78 8.65
N GLY A 20 -11.21 3.84 8.54
CA GLY A 20 -9.84 4.06 8.97
C GLY A 20 -9.61 4.11 10.49
N ASN A 21 -10.64 3.83 11.29
CA ASN A 21 -10.55 3.91 12.76
C ASN A 21 -9.93 2.63 13.35
N TYR A 22 -8.71 2.72 13.85
CA TYR A 22 -8.00 1.61 14.51
C TYR A 22 -8.69 1.09 15.77
N GLY A 23 -9.51 1.90 16.44
CA GLY A 23 -10.34 1.46 17.57
C GLY A 23 -11.54 0.60 17.15
N GLN A 24 -11.85 0.55 15.86
CA GLN A 24 -12.92 -0.26 15.27
C GLN A 24 -12.32 -1.26 14.27
N CYS A 25 -11.38 -2.06 14.73
CA CYS A 25 -10.68 -3.07 13.97
C CYS A 25 -11.37 -4.43 14.10
N LYS A 26 -11.77 -5.02 12.97
CA LYS A 26 -12.30 -6.38 12.91
C LYS A 26 -11.26 -7.29 12.27
N ILE A 27 -10.84 -8.35 12.98
CA ILE A 27 -10.01 -9.41 12.41
C ILE A 27 -10.95 -10.39 11.70
N TYR A 28 -10.68 -10.71 10.44
CA TYR A 28 -11.46 -11.69 9.67
C TYR A 28 -10.66 -12.93 9.24
N SER A 29 -9.32 -12.85 9.30
CA SER A 29 -8.44 -14.02 9.17
C SER A 29 -7.16 -13.81 9.98
N ALA A 30 -6.71 -14.87 10.63
CA ALA A 30 -5.42 -14.89 11.31
C ALA A 30 -4.25 -15.23 10.37
N ASN A 31 -4.55 -15.68 9.15
CA ASN A 31 -3.55 -16.15 8.18
C ASN A 31 -3.69 -15.42 6.83
N PRO A 32 -2.88 -14.38 6.59
CA PRO A 32 -2.90 -13.64 5.33
C PRO A 32 -2.57 -14.49 4.09
N LEU A 33 -1.71 -15.50 4.22
CA LEU A 33 -1.38 -16.38 3.11
C LEU A 33 -2.58 -17.24 2.68
N GLU A 34 -3.34 -17.78 3.62
CA GLU A 34 -4.57 -18.52 3.28
C GLU A 34 -5.57 -17.63 2.54
N MET A 35 -5.73 -16.38 2.99
CA MET A 35 -6.62 -15.44 2.33
C MET A 35 -6.13 -15.10 0.91
N ALA A 36 -4.83 -14.89 0.72
CA ALA A 36 -4.24 -14.66 -0.59
C ALA A 36 -4.45 -15.86 -1.53
N ARG A 37 -4.29 -17.09 -1.03
CA ARG A 37 -4.55 -18.31 -1.80
C ARG A 37 -6.02 -18.45 -2.21
N LEU A 38 -6.96 -18.10 -1.35
CA LEU A 38 -8.38 -18.09 -1.71
C LEU A 38 -8.66 -17.13 -2.86
N PHE A 39 -8.01 -15.97 -2.91
CA PHE A 39 -8.13 -15.05 -4.04
C PHE A 39 -7.52 -15.62 -5.31
N GLU A 40 -6.34 -16.26 -5.22
CA GLU A 40 -5.72 -16.94 -6.36
C GLU A 40 -6.59 -18.08 -6.89
N GLU A 41 -7.14 -18.92 -6.01
CA GLU A 41 -8.07 -20.02 -6.36
C GLU A 41 -9.36 -19.52 -6.98
N ALA A 42 -9.83 -18.33 -6.60
CA ALA A 42 -10.97 -17.66 -7.22
C ALA A 42 -10.65 -17.06 -8.61
N GLY A 43 -9.43 -17.25 -9.12
CA GLY A 43 -9.00 -16.79 -10.44
C GLY A 43 -8.58 -15.32 -10.49
N LEU A 44 -8.31 -14.70 -9.35
CA LEU A 44 -7.75 -13.35 -9.29
C LEU A 44 -6.24 -13.42 -9.50
N ASP A 45 -5.69 -12.43 -10.19
CA ASP A 45 -4.28 -12.38 -10.61
C ASP A 45 -3.47 -11.28 -9.89
N ARG A 46 -4.13 -10.43 -9.10
CA ARG A 46 -3.50 -9.30 -8.41
C ARG A 46 -4.02 -9.16 -6.98
N LEU A 47 -3.17 -8.66 -6.10
CA LEU A 47 -3.49 -8.38 -4.69
C LEU A 47 -2.96 -7.01 -4.28
N HIS A 48 -3.81 -6.18 -3.67
CA HIS A 48 -3.42 -4.98 -2.93
C HIS A 48 -3.19 -5.33 -1.46
N LEU A 49 -1.95 -5.25 -0.99
CA LEU A 49 -1.55 -5.60 0.38
C LEU A 49 -1.13 -4.35 1.14
N VAL A 50 -1.81 -4.05 2.24
CA VAL A 50 -1.59 -2.82 3.01
C VAL A 50 -1.12 -3.13 4.43
N ASP A 51 0.08 -2.67 4.78
CA ASP A 51 0.63 -2.70 6.14
C ASP A 51 0.12 -1.49 6.95
N LEU A 52 -0.98 -1.69 7.69
CA LEU A 52 -1.55 -0.65 8.52
C LEU A 52 -0.71 -0.33 9.76
N ASP A 53 0.07 -1.30 10.27
CA ASP A 53 1.06 -1.02 11.32
C ASP A 53 2.15 -0.11 10.78
N GLY A 54 2.64 -0.38 9.58
CA GLY A 54 3.64 0.44 8.90
C GLY A 54 3.13 1.85 8.57
N ALA A 55 1.91 1.96 8.11
CA ALA A 55 1.28 3.26 7.86
C ALA A 55 1.21 4.13 9.13
N LYS A 56 0.98 3.49 10.29
CA LYS A 56 0.94 4.15 11.61
C LYS A 56 2.34 4.45 12.17
N ALA A 57 3.28 3.51 12.01
CA ALA A 57 4.63 3.58 12.61
C ALA A 57 5.63 4.43 11.82
N SER A 58 5.28 4.88 10.61
CA SER A 58 6.19 5.60 9.71
C SER A 58 7.34 4.74 9.14
N GLY A 59 7.15 3.44 9.02
CA GLY A 59 8.07 2.48 8.41
C GLY A 59 7.41 1.11 8.34
N VAL A 60 7.72 0.32 7.32
CA VAL A 60 7.11 -1.00 7.12
C VAL A 60 7.40 -1.94 8.28
N VAL A 61 6.38 -2.63 8.78
CA VAL A 61 6.43 -3.56 9.93
C VAL A 61 6.24 -5.00 9.50
N ASN A 62 5.27 -5.29 8.64
CA ASN A 62 4.83 -6.65 8.32
C ASN A 62 5.59 -7.27 7.12
N TRP A 63 6.92 -7.13 7.06
CA TRP A 63 7.77 -7.67 5.99
C TRP A 63 7.58 -9.17 5.76
N ALA A 64 7.51 -9.96 6.84
CA ALA A 64 7.36 -11.40 6.75
C ALA A 64 6.05 -11.82 6.06
N VAL A 65 4.98 -11.03 6.18
CA VAL A 65 3.71 -11.29 5.50
C VAL A 65 3.87 -11.06 3.99
N LEU A 66 4.49 -9.95 3.58
CA LEU A 66 4.77 -9.64 2.19
C LEU A 66 5.61 -10.76 1.54
N GLU A 67 6.76 -11.08 2.14
CA GLU A 67 7.70 -12.11 1.66
C GLU A 67 6.98 -13.49 1.53
N THR A 68 6.15 -13.84 2.52
CA THR A 68 5.42 -15.10 2.52
C THR A 68 4.40 -15.18 1.39
N ILE A 69 3.61 -14.13 1.19
CA ILE A 69 2.59 -14.09 0.12
C ILE A 69 3.26 -14.13 -1.26
N CYS A 70 4.26 -13.29 -1.50
CA CYS A 70 4.97 -13.25 -2.78
C CYS A 70 5.64 -14.59 -3.12
N LYS A 71 6.20 -15.29 -2.11
CA LYS A 71 6.85 -16.58 -2.30
C LYS A 71 5.89 -17.73 -2.57
N HIS A 72 4.68 -17.70 -2.01
CA HIS A 72 3.80 -18.87 -1.98
C HIS A 72 2.50 -18.69 -2.78
N THR A 73 2.36 -17.60 -3.53
CA THR A 73 1.28 -17.37 -4.50
C THR A 73 1.86 -16.86 -5.81
N ARG A 74 1.07 -16.87 -6.87
CA ARG A 74 1.39 -16.26 -8.17
C ARG A 74 0.70 -14.92 -8.37
N LEU A 75 0.13 -14.38 -7.31
CA LEU A 75 -0.52 -13.08 -7.34
C LEU A 75 0.51 -11.99 -7.61
N SER A 76 0.21 -11.11 -8.53
CA SER A 76 0.95 -9.86 -8.72
C SER A 76 0.61 -8.92 -7.57
N VAL A 77 1.56 -8.72 -6.64
CA VAL A 77 1.34 -8.00 -5.40
C VAL A 77 1.73 -6.54 -5.55
N ASP A 78 0.80 -5.64 -5.25
CA ASP A 78 1.14 -4.26 -4.91
C ASP A 78 1.10 -4.07 -3.38
N PHE A 79 2.19 -3.50 -2.85
CA PHE A 79 2.39 -3.37 -1.41
C PHE A 79 2.50 -1.91 -0.99
N GLY A 80 1.73 -1.53 0.02
CA GLY A 80 1.75 -0.19 0.61
C GLY A 80 1.64 -0.21 2.13
N GLY A 81 1.78 0.96 2.73
CA GLY A 81 1.72 1.14 4.18
C GLY A 81 3.11 1.23 4.82
N GLY A 82 3.59 2.45 5.03
CA GLY A 82 4.87 2.71 5.70
C GLY A 82 6.09 2.86 4.80
N VAL A 83 5.97 2.70 3.49
CA VAL A 83 7.07 2.90 2.52
C VAL A 83 7.45 4.38 2.46
N LYS A 84 8.65 4.74 2.96
CA LYS A 84 9.08 6.13 3.11
C LYS A 84 10.57 6.38 2.81
N THR A 85 11.36 5.34 2.69
CA THR A 85 12.81 5.44 2.45
C THR A 85 13.22 4.65 1.22
N ASP A 86 14.40 4.93 0.67
CA ASP A 86 14.99 4.15 -0.42
C ASP A 86 15.16 2.69 -0.03
N GLU A 87 15.48 2.45 1.22
CA GLU A 87 15.63 1.10 1.77
C GLU A 87 14.28 0.37 1.77
N ASP A 88 13.17 1.04 2.17
CA ASP A 88 11.84 0.45 2.08
C ASP A 88 11.49 0.09 0.64
N MET A 89 11.70 1.02 -0.30
CA MET A 89 11.44 0.78 -1.73
C MET A 89 12.24 -0.41 -2.27
N ARG A 90 13.54 -0.45 -1.99
CA ARG A 90 14.41 -1.55 -2.39
C ARG A 90 13.89 -2.88 -1.83
N ARG A 91 13.58 -2.91 -0.54
CA ARG A 91 13.15 -4.11 0.17
C ARG A 91 11.78 -4.61 -0.27
N VAL A 92 10.83 -3.71 -0.62
CA VAL A 92 9.53 -4.09 -1.19
C VAL A 92 9.72 -4.94 -2.45
N PHE A 93 10.57 -4.51 -3.37
CA PHE A 93 10.83 -5.25 -4.60
C PHE A 93 11.66 -6.52 -4.36
N GLU A 94 12.64 -6.51 -3.45
CA GLU A 94 13.40 -7.70 -3.06
C GLU A 94 12.54 -8.76 -2.37
N ALA A 95 11.50 -8.35 -1.64
CA ALA A 95 10.52 -9.25 -1.05
C ALA A 95 9.59 -9.92 -2.09
N GLY A 96 9.66 -9.47 -3.35
CA GLY A 96 8.93 -10.05 -4.47
C GLY A 96 7.66 -9.31 -4.87
N ALA A 97 7.39 -8.11 -4.36
CA ALA A 97 6.27 -7.29 -4.83
C ALA A 97 6.52 -6.79 -6.26
N ASP A 98 5.47 -6.79 -7.08
CA ASP A 98 5.52 -6.25 -8.45
C ASP A 98 5.41 -4.73 -8.45
N TYR A 99 4.67 -4.19 -7.49
CA TYR A 99 4.42 -2.75 -7.37
C TYR A 99 4.62 -2.27 -5.93
N ALA A 100 5.13 -1.06 -5.78
CA ALA A 100 5.13 -0.32 -4.52
C ALA A 100 4.03 0.74 -4.53
N CYS A 101 3.15 0.71 -3.53
CA CYS A 101 2.11 1.72 -3.35
C CYS A 101 2.57 2.73 -2.30
N ILE A 102 2.82 3.97 -2.72
CA ILE A 102 3.24 5.08 -1.88
C ILE A 102 2.10 6.07 -1.69
N GLY A 103 1.92 6.55 -0.47
CA GLY A 103 0.82 7.47 -0.14
C GLY A 103 1.34 8.86 0.21
N SER A 104 1.32 9.19 1.50
CA SER A 104 1.64 10.54 2.01
C SER A 104 2.96 11.13 1.52
N ILE A 105 3.97 10.29 1.21
CA ILE A 105 5.28 10.75 0.73
C ILE A 105 5.18 11.47 -0.62
N ALA A 106 4.27 11.05 -1.49
CA ALA A 106 4.04 11.75 -2.75
C ALA A 106 3.64 13.21 -2.56
N GLN A 107 2.99 13.55 -1.44
CA GLN A 107 2.62 14.91 -1.08
C GLN A 107 3.70 15.62 -0.25
N THR A 108 4.43 14.88 0.60
CA THR A 108 5.35 15.48 1.58
C THR A 108 6.80 15.56 1.11
N ASN A 109 7.17 14.73 0.13
CA ASN A 109 8.50 14.73 -0.50
C ASN A 109 8.38 14.37 -1.99
N PRO A 110 7.95 15.33 -2.83
CA PRO A 110 7.75 15.09 -4.27
C PRO A 110 9.07 14.80 -5.01
N GLU A 111 10.20 15.35 -4.57
CA GLU A 111 11.52 15.10 -5.18
C GLU A 111 11.89 13.63 -5.05
N GLN A 112 11.82 13.06 -3.84
CA GLN A 112 12.07 11.65 -3.60
C GLN A 112 11.12 10.74 -4.39
N THR A 113 9.86 11.16 -4.52
CA THR A 113 8.87 10.42 -5.31
C THR A 113 9.23 10.41 -6.79
N ALA A 114 9.67 11.54 -7.35
CA ALA A 114 10.12 11.62 -8.72
C ALA A 114 11.36 10.73 -8.97
N GLU A 115 12.33 10.74 -8.08
CA GLU A 115 13.50 9.83 -8.13
C GLU A 115 13.09 8.35 -8.14
N TRP A 116 12.10 7.97 -7.35
CA TRP A 116 11.59 6.60 -7.34
C TRP A 116 10.87 6.22 -8.62
N LEU A 117 10.07 7.14 -9.18
CA LEU A 117 9.42 6.94 -10.47
C LEU A 117 10.44 6.71 -11.59
N GLU A 118 11.52 7.49 -11.63
CA GLU A 118 12.61 7.32 -12.60
C GLU A 118 13.38 6.02 -12.37
N LYS A 119 13.71 5.70 -11.12
CA LYS A 119 14.55 4.56 -10.76
C LYS A 119 13.85 3.21 -10.92
N TYR A 120 12.60 3.10 -10.50
CA TYR A 120 11.85 1.84 -10.46
C TYR A 120 10.86 1.67 -11.63
N GLY A 121 10.55 2.75 -12.33
CA GLY A 121 9.60 2.80 -13.45
C GLY A 121 8.21 3.24 -13.03
N TYR A 122 7.59 4.06 -13.87
CA TYR A 122 6.24 4.62 -13.65
C TYR A 122 5.17 3.54 -13.55
N GLU A 123 5.38 2.40 -14.19
CA GLU A 123 4.46 1.25 -14.17
C GLU A 123 4.55 0.44 -12.88
N ARG A 124 5.60 0.59 -12.09
CA ARG A 124 5.83 -0.18 -10.85
C ARG A 124 5.59 0.61 -9.56
N VAL A 125 5.44 1.92 -9.66
CA VAL A 125 5.15 2.79 -8.51
C VAL A 125 3.72 3.32 -8.61
N ILE A 126 2.90 2.99 -7.61
CA ILE A 126 1.51 3.42 -7.51
C ILE A 126 1.44 4.55 -6.50
N ILE A 127 0.86 5.69 -6.89
CA ILE A 127 0.58 6.78 -5.96
C ILE A 127 -0.84 6.62 -5.43
N GLY A 128 -0.96 6.24 -4.15
CA GLY A 128 -2.22 6.19 -3.43
C GLY A 128 -2.55 7.55 -2.82
N ALA A 129 -3.71 8.10 -3.15
CA ALA A 129 -4.15 9.37 -2.60
C ALA A 129 -5.52 9.27 -1.94
N ASP A 130 -5.54 9.43 -0.63
CA ASP A 130 -6.79 9.63 0.12
C ASP A 130 -7.28 11.07 -0.12
N VAL A 131 -8.58 11.24 -0.34
CA VAL A 131 -9.16 12.53 -0.72
C VAL A 131 -10.39 12.86 0.09
N TRP A 132 -10.45 14.06 0.64
CA TRP A 132 -11.62 14.64 1.27
C TRP A 132 -12.00 15.96 0.60
N ASN A 133 -13.21 16.06 0.07
CA ASN A 133 -13.67 17.25 -0.67
C ASN A 133 -12.64 17.76 -1.69
N THR A 134 -12.15 16.87 -2.55
CA THR A 134 -11.11 17.11 -3.57
C THR A 134 -9.70 17.40 -3.04
N LYS A 135 -9.50 17.58 -1.75
CA LYS A 135 -8.20 17.82 -1.14
C LYS A 135 -7.54 16.53 -0.69
N VAL A 136 -6.24 16.42 -0.91
CA VAL A 136 -5.43 15.25 -0.53
C VAL A 136 -5.32 15.18 1.00
N CYS A 137 -5.57 13.98 1.53
CA CYS A 137 -5.37 13.64 2.94
C CYS A 137 -4.06 12.88 3.11
N ILE A 138 -3.34 13.16 4.19
CA ILE A 138 -2.09 12.47 4.54
C ILE A 138 -2.16 11.92 5.96
N GLN A 139 -1.19 11.05 6.31
CA GLN A 139 -1.07 10.44 7.64
C GLN A 139 -2.30 9.61 8.04
N GLY A 140 -2.88 8.85 7.10
CA GLY A 140 -4.06 8.03 7.37
C GLY A 140 -5.28 8.87 7.74
N TRP A 141 -5.64 9.83 6.89
CA TRP A 141 -6.79 10.74 7.03
C TRP A 141 -6.70 11.79 8.16
N LYS A 142 -5.57 11.85 8.88
CA LYS A 142 -5.43 12.75 10.05
C LYS A 142 -5.22 14.22 9.67
N LYS A 143 -4.73 14.48 8.46
CA LYS A 143 -4.44 15.84 8.00
C LYS A 143 -4.91 16.02 6.56
N VAL A 144 -5.79 16.99 6.34
CA VAL A 144 -6.18 17.47 5.01
C VAL A 144 -5.18 18.52 4.57
N THR A 145 -4.64 18.41 3.36
CA THR A 145 -3.71 19.38 2.78
C THR A 145 -4.46 20.45 1.98
N ASP A 146 -3.76 21.48 1.52
CA ASP A 146 -4.33 22.44 0.59
C ASP A 146 -4.27 22.00 -0.87
N THR A 147 -3.48 20.95 -1.17
CA THR A 147 -3.33 20.38 -2.51
C THR A 147 -4.57 19.61 -2.92
N THR A 148 -5.11 19.91 -4.09
CA THR A 148 -6.19 19.12 -4.68
C THR A 148 -5.64 17.87 -5.34
N ILE A 149 -6.49 16.84 -5.50
CA ILE A 149 -6.11 15.62 -6.24
C ILE A 149 -5.67 15.94 -7.68
N PHE A 150 -6.27 16.94 -8.30
CA PHE A 150 -5.90 17.36 -9.66
C PHE A 150 -4.49 17.94 -9.71
N GLN A 151 -4.11 18.76 -8.72
CA GLN A 151 -2.75 19.29 -8.60
C GLN A 151 -1.72 18.19 -8.34
N LEU A 152 -2.07 17.20 -7.48
CA LEU A 152 -1.19 16.05 -7.24
C LEU A 152 -0.97 15.24 -8.52
N ILE A 153 -2.04 14.95 -9.27
CA ILE A 153 -1.92 14.22 -10.54
C ILE A 153 -1.04 14.99 -11.54
N GLU A 154 -1.23 16.30 -11.64
CA GLU A 154 -0.48 17.12 -12.58
C GLU A 154 1.01 17.20 -12.23
N SER A 155 1.38 17.11 -10.95
CA SER A 155 2.78 17.14 -10.51
C SER A 155 3.57 15.89 -10.88
N TYR A 156 2.90 14.77 -11.24
CA TYR A 156 3.51 13.49 -11.61
C TYR A 156 3.17 13.03 -13.05
N ARG A 157 2.72 13.95 -13.89
CA ARG A 157 2.29 13.69 -15.27
C ARG A 157 3.40 13.77 -16.31
#